data_9b282bbd4df7f064bc892f3636fcca49
#
_entry.id   9b282bbd4df7f064bc892f3636fcca49
#
_cell.length_a   1.000
_cell.length_b   1.000
_cell.length_c   1.000
_cell.angle_alpha   90.00
_cell.angle_beta   90.00
_cell.angle_gamma   90.00
#
_symmetry.space_group_name_H-M   'P 1'
#
loop_
_entity.id
_entity.type
_entity.pdbx_description
1 polymer ?
#
loop_
_entity_poly.entity_id
_entity_poly.type
_entity_poly.pdbx_seq_one_letter_code
_entity_poly.pdbx_strand_id
1 'polypeptide(L)'
;MRAFFRRHRGLHIWFLAVCGVLGLYFALRTVPGLMNWVSRQVVMPLERAVASVCYRASFSVAELLYAIAAGVVLLWMGATVRRLITDQGRRGRVLYRFALTAVCAVLTVYAGFILLWGVNYYAESFQQQSGVYARESTPEELARVTEYFARQLADCAGQVRRDENGLFAESREDIFADSVRVFDGVYDAFPCLRMEDRVPKGVRFSTALSAMDFTGFYFPFTGEANLNIDSPACYLPSTIAHEMAHQRGIASEQECNFIAIAASTTADSAAYRYSGWLMGFTYLSNALYRADPEAWQAVRVLLPDTVVADLRDNSAYWAAFEGPVNDAAQKVYDSFLKSSGDPRGTQSYGTVVDMLMAYYG
;
A
#
# COMPACT_ATOMS: atom_id res chain seq x y z
N MET A 1 30.82 35.17 -10.14
CA MET A 1 29.52 34.47 -10.36
C MET A 1 29.51 33.63 -11.64
N ARG A 2 29.72 34.18 -12.86
CA ARG A 2 29.64 33.40 -14.12
C ARG A 2 30.57 32.19 -14.20
N ALA A 3 31.81 32.28 -13.69
CA ALA A 3 32.76 31.15 -13.65
C ALA A 3 32.33 30.01 -12.72
N PHE A 4 31.68 30.34 -11.62
CA PHE A 4 31.11 29.35 -10.68
C PHE A 4 29.96 28.55 -11.32
N PHE A 5 28.99 29.21 -11.96
CA PHE A 5 27.89 28.57 -12.67
C PHE A 5 28.35 27.69 -13.84
N ARG A 6 29.36 28.16 -14.60
CA ARG A 6 29.94 27.35 -15.69
C ARG A 6 30.55 26.05 -15.19
N ARG A 7 31.18 26.06 -14.01
CA ARG A 7 31.84 24.90 -13.42
C ARG A 7 30.85 23.83 -12.94
N HIS A 8 29.61 24.20 -12.58
CA HIS A 8 28.56 23.32 -12.09
C HIS A 8 27.39 23.19 -13.07
N ARG A 9 27.64 23.54 -14.35
CA ARG A 9 26.60 23.62 -15.41
C ARG A 9 25.77 22.33 -15.49
N GLY A 10 26.36 21.14 -15.42
CA GLY A 10 25.66 19.87 -15.51
C GLY A 10 24.65 19.68 -14.35
N LEU A 11 25.04 20.04 -13.12
CA LEU A 11 24.11 19.96 -11.97
C LEU A 11 22.96 20.96 -12.08
N HIS A 12 23.23 22.17 -12.56
CA HIS A 12 22.16 23.17 -12.77
C HIS A 12 21.19 22.75 -13.89
N ILE A 13 21.71 22.17 -14.98
CA ILE A 13 20.87 21.63 -16.06
C ILE A 13 20.01 20.48 -15.52
N TRP A 14 20.60 19.56 -14.76
CA TRP A 14 19.86 18.46 -14.12
C TRP A 14 18.75 19.01 -13.22
N PHE A 15 19.07 19.94 -12.32
CA PHE A 15 18.08 20.58 -11.43
C PHE A 15 16.94 21.22 -12.23
N LEU A 16 17.24 22.03 -13.24
CA LEU A 16 16.22 22.69 -14.06
C LEU A 16 15.38 21.70 -14.87
N ALA A 17 15.99 20.62 -15.39
CA ALA A 17 15.27 19.60 -16.11
C ALA A 17 14.26 18.86 -15.20
N VAL A 18 14.68 18.47 -14.00
CA VAL A 18 13.77 17.81 -13.04
C VAL A 18 12.67 18.76 -12.57
N CYS A 19 13.00 20.02 -12.28
CA CYS A 19 11.99 21.03 -11.94
C CYS A 19 11.01 21.27 -13.11
N GLY A 20 11.48 21.23 -14.34
CA GLY A 20 10.63 21.31 -15.53
C GLY A 20 9.66 20.14 -15.65
N VAL A 21 10.13 18.90 -15.42
CA VAL A 21 9.28 17.70 -15.39
C VAL A 21 8.22 17.81 -14.30
N LEU A 22 8.62 18.17 -13.08
CA LEU A 22 7.70 18.36 -11.95
C LEU A 22 6.67 19.47 -12.25
N GLY A 23 7.13 20.62 -12.77
CA GLY A 23 6.25 21.73 -13.15
C GLY A 23 5.22 21.31 -14.20
N LEU A 24 5.64 20.54 -15.21
CA LEU A 24 4.74 20.01 -16.24
C LEU A 24 3.70 19.05 -15.65
N TYR A 25 4.14 18.11 -14.79
CA TYR A 25 3.22 17.21 -14.10
C TYR A 25 2.17 17.98 -13.27
N PHE A 26 2.61 18.94 -12.42
CA PHE A 26 1.69 19.70 -11.59
C PHE A 26 0.73 20.58 -12.39
N ALA A 27 1.12 21.05 -13.57
CA ALA A 27 0.25 21.78 -14.47
C ALA A 27 -0.80 20.89 -15.16
N LEU A 28 -0.44 19.63 -15.46
CA LEU A 28 -1.29 18.72 -16.25
C LEU A 28 -2.11 17.74 -15.40
N ARG A 29 -1.75 17.50 -14.15
CA ARG A 29 -2.40 16.48 -13.30
C ARG A 29 -3.91 16.68 -13.09
N THR A 30 -4.39 17.93 -13.24
CA THR A 30 -5.81 18.27 -13.10
C THR A 30 -6.62 18.05 -14.36
N VAL A 31 -6.03 17.45 -15.41
CA VAL A 31 -6.71 17.10 -16.66
C VAL A 31 -7.05 15.58 -16.63
N PRO A 32 -8.25 15.17 -16.18
CA PRO A 32 -8.55 13.76 -15.87
C PRO A 32 -8.39 12.84 -17.08
N GLY A 33 -8.84 13.27 -18.27
CA GLY A 33 -8.71 12.47 -19.50
C GLY A 33 -7.26 12.20 -19.88
N LEU A 34 -6.34 13.18 -19.65
CA LEU A 34 -4.91 13.00 -19.89
C LEU A 34 -4.32 12.04 -18.85
N MET A 35 -4.63 12.21 -17.56
CA MET A 35 -4.11 11.34 -16.51
C MET A 35 -4.60 9.89 -16.70
N ASN A 36 -5.85 9.71 -17.06
CA ASN A 36 -6.40 8.40 -17.37
C ASN A 36 -5.68 7.73 -18.56
N TRP A 37 -5.45 8.49 -19.63
CA TRP A 37 -4.70 8.00 -20.78
C TRP A 37 -3.26 7.65 -20.42
N VAL A 38 -2.55 8.52 -19.68
CA VAL A 38 -1.17 8.27 -19.24
C VAL A 38 -1.09 7.05 -18.34
N SER A 39 -1.99 6.93 -17.35
CA SER A 39 -2.05 5.77 -16.46
C SER A 39 -2.24 4.48 -17.26
N ARG A 40 -3.28 4.39 -18.09
CA ARG A 40 -3.67 3.15 -18.77
C ARG A 40 -2.79 2.78 -19.97
N GLN A 41 -2.31 3.76 -20.73
CA GLN A 41 -1.60 3.50 -21.99
C GLN A 41 -0.08 3.58 -21.85
N VAL A 42 0.43 4.21 -20.79
CA VAL A 42 1.87 4.40 -20.60
C VAL A 42 2.35 3.73 -19.32
N VAL A 43 1.81 4.14 -18.17
CA VAL A 43 2.33 3.74 -16.86
C VAL A 43 2.07 2.27 -16.59
N MET A 44 0.83 1.82 -16.62
CA MET A 44 0.49 0.42 -16.34
C MET A 44 1.18 -0.57 -17.29
N PRO A 45 1.25 -0.36 -18.61
CA PRO A 45 2.04 -1.23 -19.50
C PRO A 45 3.53 -1.24 -19.16
N LEU A 46 4.11 -0.09 -18.82
CA LEU A 46 5.52 0.02 -18.43
C LEU A 46 5.79 -0.75 -17.12
N GLU A 47 4.98 -0.52 -16.09
CA GLU A 47 5.11 -1.21 -14.80
C GLU A 47 4.96 -2.73 -14.95
N ARG A 48 4.01 -3.19 -15.76
CA ARG A 48 3.83 -4.63 -16.09
C ARG A 48 5.04 -5.19 -16.81
N ALA A 49 5.64 -4.46 -17.75
CA ALA A 49 6.84 -4.88 -18.45
C ALA A 49 8.03 -4.99 -17.49
N VAL A 50 8.23 -4.01 -16.60
CA VAL A 50 9.28 -4.05 -15.57
C VAL A 50 9.01 -5.18 -14.57
N ALA A 51 7.79 -5.32 -14.09
CA ALA A 51 7.36 -6.40 -13.21
C ALA A 51 7.66 -7.78 -13.82
N SER A 52 7.44 -7.97 -15.13
CA SER A 52 7.72 -9.24 -15.81
C SER A 52 9.18 -9.68 -15.71
N VAL A 53 10.10 -8.71 -15.56
CA VAL A 53 11.53 -8.96 -15.34
C VAL A 53 11.81 -9.18 -13.85
N CYS A 54 11.28 -8.32 -12.98
CA CYS A 54 11.52 -8.36 -11.53
C CYS A 54 10.97 -9.64 -10.90
N TYR A 55 9.81 -10.13 -11.35
CA TYR A 55 9.21 -11.38 -10.87
C TYR A 55 9.95 -12.65 -11.27
N ARG A 56 11.00 -12.58 -12.09
CA ARG A 56 11.92 -13.72 -12.33
C ARG A 56 12.82 -13.99 -11.12
N ALA A 57 13.06 -12.99 -10.29
CA ALA A 57 13.76 -13.15 -9.01
C ALA A 57 12.82 -13.77 -7.97
N SER A 58 13.34 -14.69 -7.14
CA SER A 58 12.58 -15.29 -6.03
C SER A 58 12.52 -14.42 -4.77
N PHE A 59 13.14 -13.24 -4.78
CA PHE A 59 13.22 -12.27 -3.69
C PHE A 59 12.70 -10.89 -4.15
N SER A 60 12.40 -10.00 -3.23
CA SER A 60 11.98 -8.64 -3.51
C SER A 60 13.13 -7.83 -4.15
N VAL A 61 12.95 -7.45 -5.43
CA VAL A 61 13.89 -6.55 -6.13
C VAL A 61 13.81 -5.15 -5.54
N ALA A 62 12.62 -4.73 -5.09
CA ALA A 62 12.44 -3.46 -4.36
C ALA A 62 13.34 -3.39 -3.12
N GLU A 63 13.38 -4.45 -2.31
CA GLU A 63 14.23 -4.54 -1.12
C GLU A 63 15.73 -4.47 -1.48
N LEU A 64 16.13 -5.15 -2.55
CA LEU A 64 17.50 -5.05 -3.07
C LEU A 64 17.84 -3.63 -3.52
N LEU A 65 16.93 -2.94 -4.20
CA LEU A 65 17.13 -1.54 -4.63
C LEU A 65 17.28 -0.60 -3.43
N TYR A 66 16.49 -0.78 -2.36
CA TYR A 66 16.65 -0.01 -1.12
C TYR A 66 18.03 -0.25 -0.49
N ALA A 67 18.49 -1.50 -0.42
CA ALA A 67 19.81 -1.84 0.12
C ALA A 67 20.95 -1.22 -0.71
N ILE A 68 20.85 -1.30 -2.05
CA ILE A 68 21.81 -0.67 -2.96
C ILE A 68 21.80 0.85 -2.78
N ALA A 69 20.62 1.48 -2.75
CA ALA A 69 20.51 2.93 -2.56
C ALA A 69 21.13 3.39 -1.24
N ALA A 70 20.88 2.67 -0.14
CA ALA A 70 21.49 2.94 1.15
C ALA A 70 23.02 2.83 1.09
N GLY A 71 23.55 1.78 0.46
CA GLY A 71 25.00 1.59 0.25
C GLY A 71 25.62 2.73 -0.56
N VAL A 72 24.98 3.12 -1.66
CA VAL A 72 25.42 4.26 -2.51
C VAL A 72 25.44 5.56 -1.72
N VAL A 73 24.39 5.84 -0.95
CA VAL A 73 24.30 7.05 -0.12
C VAL A 73 25.43 7.07 0.94
N LEU A 74 25.67 5.95 1.63
CA LEU A 74 26.73 5.85 2.63
C LEU A 74 28.13 6.08 2.01
N LEU A 75 28.42 5.44 0.87
CA LEU A 75 29.67 5.62 0.14
C LEU A 75 29.85 7.07 -0.33
N TRP A 76 28.79 7.68 -0.86
CA TRP A 76 28.80 9.07 -1.30
C TRP A 76 29.01 10.06 -0.15
N MET A 77 28.38 9.82 1.01
CA MET A 77 28.61 10.60 2.23
C MET A 77 30.05 10.46 2.72
N GLY A 78 30.58 9.25 2.81
CA GLY A 78 31.95 8.98 3.19
C GLY A 78 32.98 9.65 2.26
N ALA A 79 32.77 9.57 0.95
CA ALA A 79 33.59 10.27 -0.04
C ALA A 79 33.51 11.79 0.10
N THR A 80 32.35 12.33 0.45
CA THR A 80 32.17 13.77 0.69
C THR A 80 32.90 14.22 1.95
N VAL A 81 32.77 13.50 3.06
CA VAL A 81 33.50 13.77 4.31
C VAL A 81 35.00 13.73 4.07
N ARG A 82 35.52 12.70 3.40
CA ARG A 82 36.94 12.60 3.03
C ARG A 82 37.40 13.85 2.27
N ARG A 83 36.65 14.30 1.27
CA ARG A 83 36.98 15.54 0.49
C ARG A 83 36.99 16.81 1.36
N LEU A 84 36.06 16.90 2.34
CA LEU A 84 36.01 18.03 3.27
C LEU A 84 37.25 18.09 4.19
N ILE A 85 37.81 16.92 4.52
CA ILE A 85 39.01 16.82 5.34
C ILE A 85 40.28 17.14 4.51
N THR A 86 40.39 16.55 3.30
CA THR A 86 41.59 16.63 2.47
C THR A 86 41.72 17.91 1.68
N ASP A 87 40.61 18.56 1.28
CA ASP A 87 40.61 19.74 0.40
C ASP A 87 40.06 20.98 1.12
N GLN A 88 40.81 21.40 2.17
CA GLN A 88 40.38 22.48 3.07
C GLN A 88 40.13 23.82 2.34
N GLY A 89 40.88 24.13 1.29
CA GLY A 89 40.72 25.37 0.50
C GLY A 89 39.46 25.40 -0.38
N ARG A 90 38.73 24.27 -0.49
CA ARG A 90 37.58 24.13 -1.38
C ARG A 90 36.32 23.62 -0.70
N ARG A 91 36.27 23.58 0.62
CA ARG A 91 35.14 23.07 1.41
C ARG A 91 33.77 23.61 0.97
N GLY A 92 33.65 24.91 0.73
CA GLY A 92 32.40 25.51 0.26
C GLY A 92 31.93 24.97 -1.09
N ARG A 93 32.84 24.59 -1.99
CA ARG A 93 32.50 23.94 -3.26
C ARG A 93 32.08 22.51 -3.08
N VAL A 94 32.71 21.77 -2.19
CA VAL A 94 32.35 20.39 -1.86
C VAL A 94 30.94 20.36 -1.29
N LEU A 95 30.65 21.20 -0.30
CA LEU A 95 29.32 21.32 0.32
C LEU A 95 28.24 21.71 -0.70
N TYR A 96 28.53 22.71 -1.55
CA TYR A 96 27.60 23.11 -2.60
C TYR A 96 27.27 21.96 -3.55
N ARG A 97 28.29 21.24 -4.04
CA ARG A 97 28.08 20.07 -4.91
C ARG A 97 27.28 18.99 -4.20
N PHE A 98 27.63 18.70 -2.95
CA PHE A 98 26.90 17.72 -2.13
C PHE A 98 25.42 18.11 -2.02
N ALA A 99 25.13 19.32 -1.56
CA ALA A 99 23.76 19.78 -1.35
C ALA A 99 22.95 19.77 -2.67
N LEU A 100 23.51 20.33 -3.76
CA LEU A 100 22.80 20.37 -5.04
C LEU A 100 22.60 18.97 -5.63
N THR A 101 23.59 18.05 -5.49
CA THR A 101 23.43 16.66 -5.94
C THR A 101 22.37 15.94 -5.10
N ALA A 102 22.33 16.15 -3.78
CA ALA A 102 21.31 15.58 -2.90
C ALA A 102 19.90 16.04 -3.32
N VAL A 103 19.71 17.34 -3.51
CA VAL A 103 18.44 17.91 -3.98
C VAL A 103 18.05 17.33 -5.34
N CYS A 104 18.96 17.30 -6.31
CA CYS A 104 18.67 16.72 -7.62
C CYS A 104 18.30 15.24 -7.53
N ALA A 105 18.99 14.44 -6.72
CA ALA A 105 18.70 13.02 -6.54
C ALA A 105 17.31 12.81 -5.93
N VAL A 106 17.00 13.50 -4.83
CA VAL A 106 15.67 13.43 -4.19
C VAL A 106 14.56 13.84 -5.16
N LEU A 107 14.73 14.97 -5.85
CA LEU A 107 13.73 15.43 -6.83
C LEU A 107 13.59 14.46 -8.01
N THR A 108 14.67 13.77 -8.43
CA THR A 108 14.62 12.78 -9.51
C THR A 108 13.84 11.53 -9.07
N VAL A 109 14.08 11.03 -7.86
CA VAL A 109 13.31 9.90 -7.31
C VAL A 109 11.84 10.30 -7.17
N TYR A 110 11.57 11.49 -6.64
CA TYR A 110 10.20 12.01 -6.53
C TYR A 110 9.53 12.17 -7.90
N ALA A 111 10.22 12.73 -8.90
CA ALA A 111 9.70 12.83 -10.27
C ALA A 111 9.40 11.44 -10.87
N GLY A 112 10.30 10.47 -10.69
CA GLY A 112 10.05 9.09 -11.09
C GLY A 112 8.81 8.50 -10.41
N PHE A 113 8.68 8.70 -9.10
CA PHE A 113 7.53 8.24 -8.34
C PHE A 113 6.21 8.86 -8.81
N ILE A 114 6.13 10.18 -8.98
CA ILE A 114 4.88 10.81 -9.42
C ILE A 114 4.51 10.48 -10.86
N LEU A 115 5.48 10.21 -11.73
CA LEU A 115 5.23 9.81 -13.11
C LEU A 115 4.80 8.34 -13.22
N LEU A 116 5.31 7.46 -12.37
CA LEU A 116 4.93 6.05 -12.33
C LEU A 116 3.68 5.80 -11.48
N TRP A 117 3.53 6.49 -10.36
CA TRP A 117 2.46 6.22 -9.40
C TRP A 117 1.49 7.40 -9.21
N GLY A 118 2.03 8.61 -9.06
CA GLY A 118 1.25 9.81 -8.76
C GLY A 118 0.15 10.12 -9.77
N VAL A 119 0.30 9.71 -11.02
CA VAL A 119 -0.73 9.86 -12.08
C VAL A 119 -2.02 9.12 -11.75
N ASN A 120 -1.94 7.99 -11.00
CA ASN A 120 -3.10 7.16 -10.67
C ASN A 120 -4.04 7.85 -9.68
N TYR A 121 -3.56 8.77 -8.83
CA TYR A 121 -4.42 9.58 -7.95
C TYR A 121 -5.33 10.56 -8.71
N TYR A 122 -5.01 10.86 -9.97
CA TYR A 122 -5.74 11.79 -10.83
C TYR A 122 -6.39 11.11 -12.04
N ALA A 123 -6.26 9.78 -12.15
CA ALA A 123 -6.99 8.95 -13.10
C ALA A 123 -8.39 8.60 -12.55
N GLU A 124 -9.19 7.90 -13.34
CA GLU A 124 -10.49 7.38 -12.88
C GLU A 124 -10.32 6.46 -11.68
N SER A 125 -11.03 6.75 -10.59
CA SER A 125 -11.06 5.93 -9.39
C SER A 125 -11.73 4.57 -9.65
N PHE A 126 -11.55 3.62 -8.74
CA PHE A 126 -12.26 2.34 -8.82
C PHE A 126 -13.78 2.53 -8.73
N GLN A 127 -14.26 3.46 -7.91
CA GLN A 127 -15.69 3.76 -7.81
C GLN A 127 -16.27 4.20 -9.17
N GLN A 128 -15.53 5.02 -9.92
CA GLN A 128 -15.94 5.45 -11.26
C GLN A 128 -15.89 4.31 -12.28
N GLN A 129 -14.93 3.39 -12.16
CA GLN A 129 -14.77 2.25 -13.07
C GLN A 129 -15.76 1.13 -12.80
N SER A 130 -16.14 0.90 -11.55
CA SER A 130 -17.03 -0.20 -11.11
C SER A 130 -18.48 0.21 -11.01
N GLY A 131 -18.76 1.51 -10.84
CA GLY A 131 -20.11 2.00 -10.52
C GLY A 131 -20.51 1.80 -9.05
N VAL A 132 -19.65 1.24 -8.20
CA VAL A 132 -19.88 1.09 -6.76
C VAL A 132 -19.40 2.36 -6.06
N TYR A 133 -20.32 3.24 -5.73
CA TYR A 133 -20.04 4.48 -5.03
C TYR A 133 -20.29 4.34 -3.54
N ALA A 134 -19.38 4.86 -2.73
CA ALA A 134 -19.54 4.97 -1.28
C ALA A 134 -20.88 5.69 -0.96
N ARG A 135 -21.67 5.11 -0.05
CA ARG A 135 -22.92 5.70 0.43
C ARG A 135 -22.98 5.68 1.95
N GLU A 136 -23.53 6.75 2.52
CA GLU A 136 -23.88 6.76 3.94
C GLU A 136 -24.95 5.71 4.24
N SER A 137 -24.94 5.21 5.45
CA SER A 137 -25.89 4.19 5.94
C SER A 137 -26.42 4.57 7.32
N THR A 138 -27.59 4.04 7.66
CA THR A 138 -28.13 4.18 9.01
C THR A 138 -27.41 3.21 9.96
N PRO A 139 -27.45 3.48 11.30
CA PRO A 139 -26.89 2.54 12.28
C PRO A 139 -27.51 1.14 12.19
N GLU A 140 -28.80 1.03 11.87
CA GLU A 140 -29.52 -0.23 11.72
C GLU A 140 -29.04 -1.01 10.47
N GLU A 141 -28.79 -0.30 9.36
CA GLU A 141 -28.19 -0.92 8.17
C GLU A 141 -26.77 -1.40 8.45
N LEU A 142 -25.96 -0.56 9.12
CA LEU A 142 -24.59 -0.90 9.52
C LEU A 142 -24.58 -2.13 10.44
N ALA A 143 -25.48 -2.20 11.42
CA ALA A 143 -25.60 -3.36 12.30
C ALA A 143 -25.91 -4.64 11.54
N ARG A 144 -26.86 -4.60 10.58
CA ARG A 144 -27.22 -5.78 9.76
C ARG A 144 -26.04 -6.27 8.91
N VAL A 145 -25.32 -5.36 8.25
CA VAL A 145 -24.15 -5.75 7.42
C VAL A 145 -23.01 -6.25 8.30
N THR A 146 -22.78 -5.63 9.45
CA THR A 146 -21.76 -6.10 10.41
C THR A 146 -22.11 -7.49 10.93
N GLU A 147 -23.39 -7.76 11.25
CA GLU A 147 -23.87 -9.08 11.63
C GLU A 147 -23.67 -10.10 10.51
N TYR A 148 -23.98 -9.75 9.26
CA TYR A 148 -23.73 -10.61 8.12
C TYR A 148 -22.25 -11.01 8.04
N PHE A 149 -21.32 -10.04 8.13
CA PHE A 149 -19.89 -10.31 8.13
C PHE A 149 -19.45 -11.19 9.32
N ALA A 150 -20.00 -10.96 10.52
CA ALA A 150 -19.72 -11.78 11.70
C ALA A 150 -20.13 -13.24 11.49
N ARG A 151 -21.29 -13.50 10.87
CA ARG A 151 -21.80 -14.84 10.56
C ARG A 151 -20.92 -15.54 9.52
N GLN A 152 -20.58 -14.84 8.41
CA GLN A 152 -19.69 -15.37 7.37
C GLN A 152 -18.30 -15.71 7.94
N LEU A 153 -17.78 -14.85 8.81
CA LEU A 153 -16.50 -15.07 9.48
C LEU A 153 -16.56 -16.28 10.41
N ALA A 154 -17.64 -16.43 11.17
CA ALA A 154 -17.86 -17.58 12.04
C ALA A 154 -17.94 -18.90 11.24
N ASP A 155 -18.63 -18.90 10.10
CA ASP A 155 -18.74 -20.05 9.20
C ASP A 155 -17.38 -20.44 8.58
N CYS A 156 -16.53 -19.46 8.28
CA CYS A 156 -15.17 -19.69 7.74
C CYS A 156 -14.15 -20.09 8.81
N ALA A 157 -14.38 -19.76 10.08
CA ALA A 157 -13.40 -19.97 11.15
C ALA A 157 -13.01 -21.43 11.37
N GLY A 158 -13.92 -22.36 11.12
CA GLY A 158 -13.68 -23.80 11.18
C GLY A 158 -13.07 -24.42 9.91
N GLN A 159 -12.91 -23.64 8.83
CA GLN A 159 -12.39 -24.12 7.55
C GLN A 159 -10.89 -23.88 7.39
N VAL A 160 -10.27 -23.10 8.29
CA VAL A 160 -8.83 -22.78 8.27
C VAL A 160 -8.08 -23.58 9.33
N ARG A 161 -6.80 -23.86 9.04
CA ARG A 161 -5.92 -24.52 9.99
C ARG A 161 -5.64 -23.62 11.19
N ARG A 162 -5.55 -24.24 12.38
CA ARG A 162 -5.26 -23.58 13.64
C ARG A 162 -4.06 -24.23 14.32
N ASP A 163 -3.27 -23.45 15.04
CA ASP A 163 -2.20 -23.95 15.89
C ASP A 163 -2.76 -24.47 17.25
N GLU A 164 -1.85 -24.89 18.13
CA GLU A 164 -2.18 -25.39 19.48
C GLU A 164 -2.85 -24.33 20.38
N ASN A 165 -2.68 -23.04 20.08
CA ASN A 165 -3.27 -21.91 20.77
C ASN A 165 -4.62 -21.47 20.14
N GLY A 166 -5.05 -22.14 19.09
CA GLY A 166 -6.26 -21.82 18.34
C GLY A 166 -6.10 -20.64 17.37
N LEU A 167 -4.88 -20.14 17.15
CA LEU A 167 -4.59 -19.07 16.20
C LEU A 167 -4.56 -19.57 14.75
N PHE A 168 -4.86 -18.69 13.82
CA PHE A 168 -4.78 -18.96 12.38
C PHE A 168 -3.36 -19.42 12.00
N ALA A 169 -3.25 -20.60 11.37
CA ALA A 169 -1.97 -21.27 11.09
C ALA A 169 -1.89 -21.87 9.68
N GLU A 170 -2.52 -21.22 8.69
CA GLU A 170 -2.33 -21.63 7.30
C GLU A 170 -0.88 -21.39 6.86
N SER A 171 -0.40 -22.28 5.99
CA SER A 171 0.95 -22.17 5.44
C SER A 171 1.11 -20.89 4.64
N ARG A 172 2.15 -20.11 4.94
CA ARG A 172 2.49 -18.92 4.14
C ARG A 172 2.73 -19.28 2.69
N GLU A 173 3.35 -20.43 2.42
CA GLU A 173 3.61 -20.91 1.06
C GLU A 173 2.31 -21.12 0.29
N ASP A 174 1.32 -21.76 0.90
CA ASP A 174 0.00 -21.97 0.30
C ASP A 174 -0.72 -20.63 0.09
N ILE A 175 -0.69 -19.72 1.08
CA ILE A 175 -1.27 -18.36 0.97
C ILE A 175 -0.69 -17.62 -0.23
N PHE A 176 0.64 -17.61 -0.39
CA PHE A 176 1.28 -16.95 -1.52
C PHE A 176 0.97 -17.64 -2.85
N ALA A 177 0.94 -18.99 -2.88
CA ALA A 177 0.60 -19.73 -4.09
C ALA A 177 -0.84 -19.48 -4.56
N ASP A 178 -1.79 -19.38 -3.63
CA ASP A 178 -3.20 -19.13 -3.94
C ASP A 178 -3.48 -17.69 -4.41
N SER A 179 -2.56 -16.75 -4.15
CA SER A 179 -2.72 -15.32 -4.46
C SER A 179 -3.10 -15.03 -5.91
N VAL A 180 -2.57 -15.81 -6.85
CA VAL A 180 -2.79 -15.62 -8.30
C VAL A 180 -4.23 -15.88 -8.75
N ARG A 181 -5.08 -16.42 -7.87
CA ARG A 181 -6.49 -16.69 -8.16
C ARG A 181 -7.46 -15.90 -7.27
N VAL A 182 -6.95 -15.05 -6.38
CA VAL A 182 -7.79 -14.32 -5.41
C VAL A 182 -8.81 -13.41 -6.09
N PHE A 183 -8.51 -12.90 -7.28
CA PHE A 183 -9.40 -12.00 -8.02
C PHE A 183 -10.40 -12.70 -8.94
N ASP A 184 -10.27 -14.02 -9.15
CA ASP A 184 -11.12 -14.75 -10.12
C ASP A 184 -12.62 -14.59 -9.81
N GLY A 185 -12.98 -14.61 -8.52
CA GLY A 185 -14.38 -14.49 -8.07
C GLY A 185 -15.01 -13.11 -8.26
N VAL A 186 -14.24 -12.06 -8.52
CA VAL A 186 -14.75 -10.69 -8.69
C VAL A 186 -14.71 -10.18 -10.13
N TYR A 187 -14.14 -10.92 -11.07
CA TYR A 187 -13.98 -10.43 -12.45
C TYR A 187 -15.30 -10.22 -13.21
N ASP A 188 -16.36 -10.91 -12.83
CA ASP A 188 -17.67 -10.71 -13.45
C ASP A 188 -18.34 -9.44 -12.93
N ALA A 189 -18.18 -9.13 -11.63
CA ALA A 189 -18.66 -7.90 -11.02
C ALA A 189 -17.79 -6.69 -11.38
N PHE A 190 -16.48 -6.90 -11.46
CA PHE A 190 -15.48 -5.85 -11.67
C PHE A 190 -14.50 -6.20 -12.80
N PRO A 191 -14.94 -6.17 -14.08
CA PRO A 191 -14.08 -6.50 -15.22
C PRO A 191 -12.83 -5.60 -15.34
N CYS A 192 -12.87 -4.39 -14.78
CA CYS A 192 -11.75 -3.45 -14.75
C CYS A 192 -10.56 -3.96 -13.94
N LEU A 193 -10.76 -4.92 -13.03
CA LEU A 193 -9.70 -5.53 -12.23
C LEU A 193 -8.96 -6.67 -12.94
N ARG A 194 -9.40 -7.08 -14.13
CA ARG A 194 -8.83 -8.23 -14.84
C ARG A 194 -7.39 -7.97 -15.30
N MET A 195 -6.47 -8.79 -14.82
CA MET A 195 -5.06 -8.81 -15.24
C MET A 195 -4.45 -10.19 -15.04
N GLU A 196 -3.24 -10.40 -15.59
CA GLU A 196 -2.41 -11.57 -15.27
C GLU A 196 -1.75 -11.35 -13.90
N ASP A 197 -2.09 -12.17 -12.93
CA ASP A 197 -1.58 -12.09 -11.58
C ASP A 197 -0.25 -12.84 -11.41
N ARG A 198 0.58 -12.37 -10.49
CA ARG A 198 1.87 -12.96 -10.13
C ARG A 198 1.96 -13.07 -8.62
N VAL A 199 2.64 -14.12 -8.15
CA VAL A 199 2.85 -14.36 -6.72
C VAL A 199 3.63 -13.18 -6.12
N PRO A 200 3.07 -12.44 -5.14
CA PRO A 200 3.76 -11.34 -4.46
C PRO A 200 5.04 -11.76 -3.76
N LYS A 201 5.80 -10.81 -3.24
CA LYS A 201 7.10 -11.06 -2.60
C LYS A 201 7.04 -10.84 -1.09
N GLY A 202 7.52 -11.79 -0.30
CA GLY A 202 7.78 -11.58 1.12
C GLY A 202 9.07 -10.74 1.31
N VAL A 203 9.02 -9.73 2.17
CA VAL A 203 10.15 -8.87 2.51
C VAL A 203 10.96 -9.50 3.65
N ARG A 204 12.28 -9.53 3.53
CA ARG A 204 13.18 -10.05 4.59
C ARG A 204 13.30 -9.10 5.78
N PHE A 205 13.23 -7.78 5.51
CA PHE A 205 13.27 -6.75 6.56
C PHE A 205 11.86 -6.42 7.09
N SER A 206 10.99 -7.44 7.24
CA SER A 206 9.61 -7.31 7.70
C SER A 206 9.49 -6.60 9.05
N THR A 207 10.41 -6.84 9.98
CA THR A 207 10.44 -6.15 11.29
C THR A 207 10.57 -4.63 11.14
N ALA A 208 11.29 -4.14 10.11
CA ALA A 208 11.36 -2.70 9.84
C ALA A 208 10.01 -2.15 9.32
N LEU A 209 9.28 -2.93 8.52
CA LEU A 209 7.92 -2.58 8.10
C LEU A 209 6.98 -2.54 9.30
N SER A 210 7.05 -3.53 10.21
CA SER A 210 6.26 -3.57 11.44
C SER A 210 6.52 -2.33 12.32
N ALA A 211 7.79 -1.93 12.48
CA ALA A 211 8.15 -0.73 13.23
C ALA A 211 7.60 0.57 12.63
N MET A 212 7.26 0.57 11.34
CA MET A 212 6.64 1.69 10.62
C MET A 212 5.13 1.53 10.45
N ASP A 213 4.52 0.44 10.97
CA ASP A 213 3.10 0.10 10.84
C ASP A 213 2.67 -0.18 9.39
N PHE A 214 3.54 -0.85 8.62
CA PHE A 214 3.21 -1.29 7.27
C PHE A 214 3.03 -2.80 7.19
N THR A 215 1.89 -3.22 6.63
CA THR A 215 1.57 -4.63 6.36
C THR A 215 2.11 -5.10 5.00
N GLY A 216 2.31 -4.17 4.07
CA GLY A 216 2.86 -4.39 2.74
C GLY A 216 3.10 -3.06 2.02
N PHE A 217 3.57 -3.13 0.79
CA PHE A 217 3.66 -1.99 -0.11
C PHE A 217 3.79 -2.41 -1.56
N TYR A 218 3.11 -1.71 -2.44
CA TYR A 218 3.38 -1.76 -3.87
C TYR A 218 4.55 -0.84 -4.23
N PHE A 219 5.50 -1.33 -5.02
CA PHE A 219 6.66 -0.55 -5.42
C PHE A 219 6.66 -0.26 -6.94
N PRO A 220 6.26 0.94 -7.36
CA PRO A 220 6.01 1.25 -8.78
C PRO A 220 7.26 1.19 -9.66
N PHE A 221 8.47 1.33 -9.10
CA PHE A 221 9.71 1.21 -9.86
C PHE A 221 10.05 -0.23 -10.28
N THR A 222 9.44 -1.23 -9.65
CA THR A 222 9.60 -2.65 -9.99
C THR A 222 8.29 -3.33 -10.34
N GLY A 223 7.14 -2.69 -10.05
CA GLY A 223 5.81 -3.26 -10.22
C GLY A 223 5.52 -4.43 -9.28
N GLU A 224 6.29 -4.57 -8.19
CA GLU A 224 6.15 -5.66 -7.22
C GLU A 224 5.21 -5.28 -6.08
N ALA A 225 4.34 -6.22 -5.71
CA ALA A 225 3.65 -6.24 -4.42
C ALA A 225 4.56 -6.93 -3.39
N ASN A 226 4.84 -6.25 -2.28
CA ASN A 226 5.78 -6.66 -1.25
C ASN A 226 5.08 -6.74 0.10
N LEU A 227 5.24 -7.86 0.82
CA LEU A 227 4.49 -8.18 2.02
C LEU A 227 5.38 -8.24 3.25
N ASN A 228 4.91 -7.67 4.35
CA ASN A 228 5.43 -7.91 5.67
C ASN A 228 5.02 -9.32 6.10
N ILE A 229 6.00 -10.24 6.16
CA ILE A 229 5.74 -11.63 6.53
C ILE A 229 5.85 -11.91 8.04
N ASP A 230 6.21 -10.91 8.86
CA ASP A 230 6.27 -11.06 10.31
C ASP A 230 4.93 -10.74 10.98
N SER A 231 4.04 -10.00 10.29
CA SER A 231 2.72 -9.66 10.81
C SER A 231 1.82 -10.90 10.99
N PRO A 232 0.78 -10.83 11.84
CA PRO A 232 -0.13 -11.93 12.09
C PRO A 232 -0.73 -12.51 10.81
N ALA A 233 -0.62 -13.83 10.66
CA ALA A 233 -0.92 -14.53 9.40
C ALA A 233 -2.41 -14.45 9.01
N CYS A 234 -3.31 -14.19 9.95
CA CYS A 234 -4.75 -14.11 9.68
C CYS A 234 -5.15 -12.94 8.77
N TYR A 235 -4.34 -11.87 8.69
CA TYR A 235 -4.55 -10.76 7.76
C TYR A 235 -3.70 -10.85 6.49
N LEU A 236 -2.70 -11.73 6.43
CA LEU A 236 -1.79 -11.83 5.30
C LEU A 236 -2.51 -12.04 3.95
N PRO A 237 -3.53 -12.93 3.84
CA PRO A 237 -4.25 -13.11 2.57
C PRO A 237 -4.95 -11.84 2.07
N SER A 238 -5.68 -11.12 2.94
CA SER A 238 -6.35 -9.88 2.56
C SER A 238 -5.35 -8.75 2.30
N THR A 239 -4.22 -8.69 3.00
CA THR A 239 -3.13 -7.75 2.70
C THR A 239 -2.51 -8.03 1.33
N ILE A 240 -2.30 -9.29 0.97
CA ILE A 240 -1.86 -9.68 -0.39
C ILE A 240 -2.84 -9.14 -1.43
N ALA A 241 -4.14 -9.36 -1.25
CA ALA A 241 -5.16 -8.86 -2.18
C ALA A 241 -5.16 -7.34 -2.27
N HIS A 242 -4.90 -6.62 -1.17
CA HIS A 242 -4.74 -5.17 -1.13
C HIS A 242 -3.55 -4.70 -1.98
N GLU A 243 -2.36 -5.26 -1.78
CA GLU A 243 -1.17 -4.89 -2.55
C GLU A 243 -1.31 -5.24 -4.05
N MET A 244 -2.03 -6.32 -4.33
CA MET A 244 -2.36 -6.70 -5.71
C MET A 244 -3.42 -5.76 -6.32
N ALA A 245 -4.28 -5.10 -5.54
CA ALA A 245 -5.17 -4.05 -6.04
C ALA A 245 -4.36 -2.82 -6.51
N HIS A 246 -3.30 -2.45 -5.79
CA HIS A 246 -2.37 -1.42 -6.25
C HIS A 246 -1.71 -1.76 -7.60
N GLN A 247 -1.37 -3.03 -7.86
CA GLN A 247 -0.84 -3.47 -9.16
C GLN A 247 -1.80 -3.23 -10.34
N ARG A 248 -3.10 -3.02 -10.05
CA ARG A 248 -4.15 -2.68 -11.01
C ARG A 248 -4.27 -1.17 -11.26
N GLY A 249 -3.34 -0.39 -10.70
CA GLY A 249 -3.32 1.08 -10.82
C GLY A 249 -4.31 1.78 -9.89
N ILE A 250 -4.86 1.08 -8.90
CA ILE A 250 -5.73 1.71 -7.89
C ILE A 250 -4.84 2.37 -6.84
N ALA A 251 -4.89 3.70 -6.77
CA ALA A 251 -4.02 4.47 -5.86
C ALA A 251 -4.67 4.74 -4.50
N SER A 252 -6.00 4.69 -4.41
CA SER A 252 -6.73 4.93 -3.17
C SER A 252 -6.63 3.73 -2.24
N GLU A 253 -6.08 3.93 -1.03
CA GLU A 253 -6.00 2.92 0.03
C GLU A 253 -7.37 2.35 0.39
N GLN A 254 -8.39 3.21 0.39
CA GLN A 254 -9.75 2.84 0.75
C GLN A 254 -10.38 1.93 -0.30
N GLU A 255 -10.14 2.25 -1.57
CA GLU A 255 -10.59 1.40 -2.68
C GLU A 255 -9.85 0.07 -2.69
N CYS A 256 -8.54 0.05 -2.42
CA CYS A 256 -7.76 -1.17 -2.31
C CYS A 256 -8.23 -2.06 -1.14
N ASN A 257 -8.57 -1.46 0.00
CA ASN A 257 -9.15 -2.19 1.14
C ASN A 257 -10.51 -2.82 0.77
N PHE A 258 -11.38 -2.06 0.12
CA PHE A 258 -12.67 -2.60 -0.36
C PHE A 258 -12.46 -3.73 -1.37
N ILE A 259 -11.60 -3.54 -2.35
CA ILE A 259 -11.27 -4.54 -3.38
C ILE A 259 -10.68 -5.80 -2.74
N ALA A 260 -9.78 -5.65 -1.78
CA ALA A 260 -9.17 -6.76 -1.05
C ALA A 260 -10.23 -7.60 -0.32
N ILE A 261 -11.19 -6.95 0.34
CA ILE A 261 -12.31 -7.61 1.01
C ILE A 261 -13.16 -8.34 -0.01
N ALA A 262 -13.60 -7.66 -1.07
CA ALA A 262 -14.48 -8.24 -2.09
C ALA A 262 -13.82 -9.43 -2.81
N ALA A 263 -12.55 -9.30 -3.20
CA ALA A 263 -11.80 -10.38 -3.85
C ALA A 263 -11.56 -11.57 -2.90
N SER A 264 -11.13 -11.30 -1.68
CA SER A 264 -10.83 -12.36 -0.72
C SER A 264 -12.08 -13.12 -0.29
N THR A 265 -13.21 -12.45 -0.06
CA THR A 265 -14.47 -13.10 0.38
C THR A 265 -15.08 -14.00 -0.69
N THR A 266 -14.74 -13.81 -1.96
CA THR A 266 -15.21 -14.61 -3.10
C THR A 266 -14.18 -15.64 -3.61
N ALA A 267 -12.99 -15.69 -2.99
CA ALA A 267 -11.94 -16.61 -3.40
C ALA A 267 -12.27 -18.07 -3.07
N ASP A 268 -11.72 -19.01 -3.86
CA ASP A 268 -11.85 -20.45 -3.59
C ASP A 268 -11.06 -20.89 -2.33
N SER A 269 -9.97 -20.20 -2.00
CA SER A 269 -9.13 -20.50 -0.84
C SER A 269 -9.80 -20.10 0.47
N ALA A 270 -9.90 -21.05 1.41
CA ALA A 270 -10.46 -20.80 2.74
C ALA A 270 -9.66 -19.74 3.53
N ALA A 271 -8.33 -19.70 3.35
CA ALA A 271 -7.46 -18.71 3.97
C ALA A 271 -7.83 -17.28 3.52
N TYR A 272 -8.07 -17.09 2.22
CA TYR A 272 -8.48 -15.81 1.68
C TYR A 272 -9.88 -15.43 2.13
N ARG A 273 -10.85 -16.35 2.07
CA ARG A 273 -12.22 -16.04 2.56
C ARG A 273 -12.21 -15.62 4.01
N TYR A 274 -11.54 -16.38 4.88
CA TYR A 274 -11.43 -16.05 6.30
C TYR A 274 -10.82 -14.65 6.50
N SER A 275 -9.69 -14.38 5.88
CA SER A 275 -8.98 -13.10 5.99
C SER A 275 -9.81 -11.93 5.46
N GLY A 276 -10.52 -12.10 4.34
CA GLY A 276 -11.39 -11.09 3.77
C GLY A 276 -12.58 -10.74 4.67
N TRP A 277 -13.25 -11.76 5.21
CA TRP A 277 -14.34 -11.55 6.17
C TRP A 277 -13.83 -10.92 7.47
N LEU A 278 -12.65 -11.32 7.96
CA LEU A 278 -12.01 -10.75 9.15
C LEU A 278 -11.67 -9.25 8.93
N MET A 279 -11.08 -8.92 7.80
CA MET A 279 -10.74 -7.54 7.46
C MET A 279 -12.01 -6.67 7.36
N GLY A 280 -13.00 -7.12 6.61
CA GLY A 280 -14.27 -6.40 6.46
C GLY A 280 -15.02 -6.24 7.77
N PHE A 281 -15.09 -7.32 8.58
CA PHE A 281 -15.67 -7.26 9.92
C PHE A 281 -14.96 -6.23 10.81
N THR A 282 -13.64 -6.14 10.74
CA THR A 282 -12.88 -5.15 11.54
C THR A 282 -13.26 -3.72 11.20
N TYR A 283 -13.38 -3.37 9.92
CA TYR A 283 -13.85 -2.04 9.51
C TYR A 283 -15.27 -1.74 9.96
N LEU A 284 -16.19 -2.66 9.68
CA LEU A 284 -17.61 -2.51 10.02
C LEU A 284 -17.84 -2.48 11.55
N SER A 285 -17.20 -3.36 12.29
CA SER A 285 -17.28 -3.46 13.75
C SER A 285 -16.77 -2.18 14.43
N ASN A 286 -15.66 -1.62 13.97
CA ASN A 286 -15.13 -0.36 14.49
C ASN A 286 -16.07 0.82 14.20
N ALA A 287 -16.75 0.82 13.06
CA ALA A 287 -17.75 1.84 12.74
C ALA A 287 -19.00 1.66 13.60
N LEU A 288 -19.50 0.43 13.75
CA LEU A 288 -20.68 0.10 14.55
C LEU A 288 -20.45 0.42 16.03
N TYR A 289 -19.28 0.12 16.59
CA TYR A 289 -18.95 0.47 17.98
C TYR A 289 -19.09 1.97 18.25
N ARG A 290 -18.75 2.81 17.27
CA ARG A 290 -18.88 4.28 17.39
C ARG A 290 -20.31 4.77 17.19
N ALA A 291 -21.08 4.11 16.34
CA ALA A 291 -22.45 4.50 15.99
C ALA A 291 -23.49 3.96 16.98
N ASP A 292 -23.37 2.70 17.37
CA ASP A 292 -24.29 1.98 18.26
C ASP A 292 -23.52 0.88 19.04
N PRO A 293 -23.03 1.20 20.27
CA PRO A 293 -22.32 0.25 21.13
C PRO A 293 -23.17 -0.94 21.57
N GLU A 294 -24.51 -0.82 21.69
CA GLU A 294 -25.38 -1.91 22.10
C GLU A 294 -25.53 -2.93 20.97
N ALA A 295 -25.79 -2.46 19.74
CA ALA A 295 -25.81 -3.32 18.56
C ALA A 295 -24.44 -3.99 18.33
N TRP A 296 -23.34 -3.28 18.54
CA TRP A 296 -21.99 -3.84 18.49
C TRP A 296 -21.79 -5.00 19.46
N GLN A 297 -22.25 -4.88 20.71
CA GLN A 297 -22.16 -5.98 21.69
C GLN A 297 -22.96 -7.20 21.24
N ALA A 298 -24.15 -7.00 20.68
CA ALA A 298 -25.00 -8.08 20.16
C ALA A 298 -24.32 -8.83 18.99
N VAL A 299 -23.63 -8.11 18.10
CA VAL A 299 -22.90 -8.70 16.97
C VAL A 299 -21.64 -9.43 17.44
N ARG A 300 -20.90 -8.87 18.39
CA ARG A 300 -19.64 -9.44 18.87
C ARG A 300 -19.79 -10.83 19.50
N VAL A 301 -20.91 -11.13 20.14
CA VAL A 301 -21.15 -12.46 20.74
C VAL A 301 -21.34 -13.58 19.71
N LEU A 302 -21.48 -13.24 18.42
CA LEU A 302 -21.57 -14.21 17.33
C LEU A 302 -20.20 -14.79 16.94
N LEU A 303 -19.11 -14.13 17.36
CA LEU A 303 -17.76 -14.55 16.96
C LEU A 303 -17.30 -15.76 17.79
N PRO A 304 -16.77 -16.80 17.13
CA PRO A 304 -16.07 -17.89 17.80
C PRO A 304 -14.85 -17.41 18.59
N ASP A 305 -14.49 -18.12 19.65
CA ASP A 305 -13.31 -17.79 20.47
C ASP A 305 -12.02 -17.75 19.66
N THR A 306 -11.89 -18.57 18.63
CA THR A 306 -10.73 -18.58 17.73
C THR A 306 -10.59 -17.29 16.92
N VAL A 307 -11.70 -16.69 16.49
CA VAL A 307 -11.67 -15.37 15.82
C VAL A 307 -11.29 -14.28 16.80
N VAL A 308 -11.84 -14.35 18.03
CA VAL A 308 -11.47 -13.38 19.08
C VAL A 308 -9.99 -13.51 19.44
N ALA A 309 -9.43 -14.73 19.43
CA ALA A 309 -8.00 -14.96 19.63
C ALA A 309 -7.15 -14.31 18.53
N ASP A 310 -7.49 -14.49 17.25
CA ASP A 310 -6.79 -13.87 16.11
C ASP A 310 -6.82 -12.32 16.20
N LEU A 311 -7.97 -11.74 16.55
CA LEU A 311 -8.11 -10.28 16.73
C LEU A 311 -7.22 -9.75 17.87
N ARG A 312 -7.14 -10.51 18.99
CA ARG A 312 -6.27 -10.16 20.12
C ARG A 312 -4.80 -10.28 19.79
N ASP A 313 -4.40 -11.36 19.12
CA ASP A 313 -3.03 -11.60 18.69
C ASP A 313 -2.58 -10.47 17.75
N ASN A 314 -3.41 -10.12 16.76
CA ASN A 314 -3.13 -9.00 15.88
C ASN A 314 -2.98 -7.67 16.63
N SER A 315 -3.88 -7.38 17.57
CA SER A 315 -3.79 -6.15 18.37
C SER A 315 -2.54 -6.12 19.24
N ALA A 316 -2.20 -7.24 19.87
CA ALA A 316 -0.99 -7.36 20.70
C ALA A 316 0.30 -7.20 19.87
N TYR A 317 0.33 -7.78 18.65
CA TYR A 317 1.46 -7.65 17.75
C TYR A 317 1.74 -6.18 17.42
N TRP A 318 0.73 -5.44 16.95
CA TRP A 318 0.91 -4.04 16.54
C TRP A 318 1.19 -3.12 17.73
N ALA A 319 0.57 -3.37 18.89
CA ALA A 319 0.86 -2.62 20.12
C ALA A 319 2.34 -2.73 20.56
N ALA A 320 3.01 -3.85 20.24
CA ALA A 320 4.43 -4.02 20.54
C ALA A 320 5.36 -3.10 19.72
N PHE A 321 4.86 -2.54 18.62
CA PHE A 321 5.60 -1.61 17.75
C PHE A 321 5.20 -0.14 17.93
N GLU A 322 4.24 0.16 18.84
CA GLU A 322 3.89 1.55 19.14
C GLU A 322 5.10 2.31 19.70
N GLY A 323 5.33 3.54 19.20
CA GLY A 323 6.43 4.36 19.65
C GLY A 323 6.85 5.43 18.66
N PRO A 324 7.94 6.19 18.96
CA PRO A 324 8.35 7.36 18.17
C PRO A 324 8.64 7.08 16.69
N VAL A 325 9.10 5.87 16.35
CA VAL A 325 9.38 5.47 14.95
C VAL A 325 8.07 5.31 14.20
N ASN A 326 7.11 4.59 14.80
CA ASN A 326 5.78 4.42 14.26
C ASN A 326 5.09 5.79 14.07
N ASP A 327 5.07 6.64 15.11
CA ASP A 327 4.47 7.98 15.06
C ASP A 327 5.06 8.85 13.94
N ALA A 328 6.38 8.78 13.75
CA ALA A 328 7.04 9.53 12.68
C ALA A 328 6.68 8.99 11.30
N ALA A 329 6.68 7.68 11.12
CA ALA A 329 6.32 7.02 9.86
C ALA A 329 4.85 7.35 9.47
N GLN A 330 3.92 7.23 10.41
CA GLN A 330 2.50 7.54 10.18
C GLN A 330 2.27 9.01 9.82
N LYS A 331 2.96 9.95 10.45
CA LYS A 331 2.88 11.38 10.09
C LYS A 331 3.40 11.65 8.68
N VAL A 332 4.50 11.01 8.29
CA VAL A 332 5.05 11.13 6.94
C VAL A 332 4.09 10.54 5.92
N TYR A 333 3.53 9.36 6.21
CA TYR A 333 2.58 8.68 5.33
C TYR A 333 1.27 9.46 5.17
N ASP A 334 0.69 9.98 6.25
CA ASP A 334 -0.51 10.83 6.21
C ASP A 334 -0.27 12.11 5.37
N SER A 335 0.89 12.76 5.57
CA SER A 335 1.29 13.93 4.79
C SER A 335 1.47 13.59 3.31
N PHE A 336 2.01 12.42 3.01
CA PHE A 336 2.17 11.90 1.66
C PHE A 336 0.80 11.70 0.98
N LEU A 337 -0.14 10.98 1.62
CA LEU A 337 -1.49 10.75 1.08
C LEU A 337 -2.21 12.08 0.79
N LYS A 338 -2.19 13.02 1.74
CA LYS A 338 -2.79 14.35 1.58
C LYS A 338 -2.19 15.13 0.41
N SER A 339 -0.87 15.07 0.23
CA SER A 339 -0.18 15.76 -0.88
C SER A 339 -0.43 15.10 -2.24
N SER A 340 -0.76 13.82 -2.25
CA SER A 340 -0.99 13.00 -3.45
C SER A 340 -2.41 13.07 -3.99
N GLY A 341 -3.36 13.62 -3.24
CA GLY A 341 -4.73 13.82 -3.72
C GLY A 341 -5.82 13.17 -2.85
N ASP A 342 -5.46 12.53 -1.73
CA ASP A 342 -6.43 12.11 -0.70
C ASP A 342 -6.45 13.13 0.46
N PRO A 343 -7.35 14.11 0.44
CA PRO A 343 -7.36 15.20 1.43
C PRO A 343 -7.65 14.72 2.87
N ARG A 344 -8.19 13.51 3.02
CA ARG A 344 -8.50 12.90 4.31
C ARG A 344 -7.33 12.12 4.89
N GLY A 345 -6.35 11.76 4.05
CA GLY A 345 -5.18 10.98 4.46
C GLY A 345 -5.59 9.67 5.13
N THR A 346 -4.91 9.31 6.22
CA THR A 346 -5.20 8.10 6.99
C THR A 346 -6.57 8.10 7.69
N GLN A 347 -7.26 9.23 7.78
CA GLN A 347 -8.59 9.33 8.43
C GLN A 347 -9.76 8.93 7.51
N SER A 348 -9.52 8.47 6.30
CA SER A 348 -10.54 8.11 5.31
C SER A 348 -11.23 6.75 5.53
N TYR A 349 -11.08 6.14 6.70
CA TYR A 349 -11.68 4.82 7.05
C TYR A 349 -13.19 4.72 6.80
N GLY A 350 -13.95 5.82 6.86
CA GLY A 350 -15.36 5.85 6.53
C GLY A 350 -15.66 5.35 5.11
N THR A 351 -14.81 5.67 4.14
CA THR A 351 -15.06 5.31 2.73
C THR A 351 -15.08 3.80 2.49
N VAL A 352 -14.23 3.01 3.19
CA VAL A 352 -14.29 1.53 3.08
C VAL A 352 -15.63 1.02 3.57
N VAL A 353 -16.08 1.50 4.75
CA VAL A 353 -17.38 1.14 5.32
C VAL A 353 -18.51 1.52 4.36
N ASP A 354 -18.49 2.75 3.84
CA ASP A 354 -19.52 3.25 2.91
C ASP A 354 -19.55 2.45 1.59
N MET A 355 -18.40 1.98 1.09
CA MET A 355 -18.34 1.08 -0.07
C MET A 355 -18.85 -0.32 0.26
N LEU A 356 -18.52 -0.86 1.45
CA LEU A 356 -19.06 -2.14 1.93
C LEU A 356 -20.59 -2.06 2.08
N MET A 357 -21.11 -0.94 2.61
CA MET A 357 -22.54 -0.69 2.71
C MET A 357 -23.20 -0.58 1.35
N ALA A 358 -22.53 -0.02 0.35
CA ALA A 358 -23.06 0.06 -1.00
C ALA A 358 -23.13 -1.30 -1.72
N TYR A 359 -22.22 -2.21 -1.40
CA TYR A 359 -22.06 -3.49 -2.11
C TYR A 359 -22.76 -4.67 -1.40
N TYR A 360 -22.76 -4.70 -0.07
CA TYR A 360 -23.33 -5.79 0.74
C TYR A 360 -24.63 -5.42 1.47
N GLY A 361 -25.03 -4.14 1.48
CA GLY A 361 -26.16 -3.58 2.22
C GLY A 361 -27.53 -3.54 1.52
#